data_657c34f816d03c2d6e3eed46f4ee3585
#
_entry.id   657c34f816d03c2d6e3eed46f4ee3585
#
_cell.length_a   1.000
_cell.length_b   1.000
_cell.length_c   1.000
_cell.angle_alpha   90.00
_cell.angle_beta   90.00
_cell.angle_gamma   90.00
#
_symmetry.space_group_name_H-M   'P 1'
#
loop_
_entity.id
_entity.type
_entity.pdbx_description
1 polymer ?
#
loop_
_entity_poly.entity_id
_entity_poly.type
_entity_poly.pdbx_seq_one_letter_code
_entity_poly.pdbx_strand_id
1 'polypeptide(L)'
;MSNDRPIGVFDSGIGGLTVAAAIQRLLPSESLIYFGDTAHLPYGDKSKELIAEYAVNITRFLLEEKKCKAIVIACNTASAAAYEALRDTYKGSVPVINVIDPMIEEVIADADIKKIGIIATKTTVASGVYQEKFARRKPELEFSALATPLLASMIEEGFYNNTISEAILNEYLSNPGLENIDGLVLACTHYPLIKKEIDAFFHGRVKIFDSAEVVARKLKGILEKESLLCTSSVSKNEFFVSDYTRAFEAATKIFFKKEIHLELCRLWLGSRRR
;
A
#
# COMPACT_ATOMS: atom_id res chain seq x y z
N MET A 1 -20.53 -19.11 -4.93
CA MET A 1 -20.43 -18.07 -3.90
C MET A 1 -20.93 -16.78 -4.52
N SER A 2 -21.59 -15.88 -3.77
CA SER A 2 -22.10 -14.62 -4.33
C SER A 2 -20.92 -13.74 -4.76
N ASN A 3 -20.96 -13.22 -5.98
CA ASN A 3 -19.95 -12.29 -6.51
C ASN A 3 -20.07 -10.89 -5.85
N ASP A 4 -21.14 -10.63 -5.08
CA ASP A 4 -21.44 -9.34 -4.44
C ASP A 4 -20.72 -9.14 -3.10
N ARG A 5 -19.94 -10.13 -2.65
CA ARG A 5 -19.09 -9.99 -1.46
C ARG A 5 -18.07 -8.89 -1.64
N PRO A 6 -17.73 -8.14 -0.56
CA PRO A 6 -16.79 -7.03 -0.67
C PRO A 6 -15.35 -7.46 -0.90
N ILE A 7 -14.52 -6.52 -1.34
CA ILE A 7 -13.07 -6.62 -1.37
C ILE A 7 -12.53 -6.04 -0.06
N GLY A 8 -11.71 -6.81 0.66
CA GLY A 8 -11.02 -6.33 1.86
C GLY A 8 -9.71 -5.64 1.46
N VAL A 9 -9.51 -4.42 1.96
CA VAL A 9 -8.27 -3.65 1.77
C VAL A 9 -7.75 -3.27 3.14
N PHE A 10 -6.48 -3.52 3.45
CA PHE A 10 -5.93 -3.07 4.71
C PHE A 10 -4.54 -2.42 4.58
N ASP A 11 -4.27 -1.54 5.53
CA ASP A 11 -3.03 -0.78 5.66
C ASP A 11 -2.66 -0.60 7.14
N SER A 12 -1.43 -0.16 7.40
CA SER A 12 -0.99 0.22 8.75
C SER A 12 -1.73 1.43 9.33
N GLY A 13 -2.38 2.22 8.48
CA GLY A 13 -3.07 3.44 8.88
C GLY A 13 -4.10 3.91 7.87
N ILE A 14 -3.98 5.15 7.42
CA ILE A 14 -4.88 5.79 6.47
C ILE A 14 -4.28 5.97 5.07
N GLY A 15 -2.97 5.80 4.92
CA GLY A 15 -2.27 5.98 3.63
C GLY A 15 -2.78 5.03 2.53
N GLY A 16 -3.15 3.80 2.89
CA GLY A 16 -3.72 2.81 1.98
C GLY A 16 -5.08 3.19 1.36
N LEU A 17 -5.70 4.27 1.83
CA LEU A 17 -6.88 4.86 1.18
C LEU A 17 -6.57 5.32 -0.25
N THR A 18 -5.31 5.62 -0.59
CA THR A 18 -4.88 5.88 -1.98
C THR A 18 -5.15 4.68 -2.87
N VAL A 19 -4.82 3.48 -2.41
CA VAL A 19 -5.08 2.21 -3.11
C VAL A 19 -6.58 1.92 -3.16
N ALA A 20 -7.30 2.08 -2.04
CA ALA A 20 -8.75 1.90 -1.99
C ALA A 20 -9.49 2.85 -2.97
N ALA A 21 -9.06 4.11 -3.06
CA ALA A 21 -9.60 5.09 -4.00
C ALA A 21 -9.36 4.69 -5.46
N ALA A 22 -8.17 4.17 -5.79
CA ALA A 22 -7.87 3.68 -7.13
C ALA A 22 -8.73 2.46 -7.49
N ILE A 23 -8.91 1.53 -6.56
CA ILE A 23 -9.79 0.36 -6.73
C ILE A 23 -11.23 0.81 -7.00
N GLN A 24 -11.77 1.71 -6.16
CA GLN A 24 -13.15 2.20 -6.33
C GLN A 24 -13.36 2.92 -7.66
N ARG A 25 -12.37 3.68 -8.12
CA ARG A 25 -12.44 4.37 -9.42
C ARG A 25 -12.46 3.38 -10.60
N LEU A 26 -11.63 2.33 -10.54
CA LEU A 26 -11.52 1.32 -11.61
C LEU A 26 -12.66 0.30 -11.57
N LEU A 27 -13.18 -0.01 -10.38
CA LEU A 27 -14.19 -1.03 -10.10
C LEU A 27 -15.35 -0.43 -9.28
N PRO A 28 -16.12 0.50 -9.85
CA PRO A 28 -17.13 1.27 -9.10
C PRO A 28 -18.31 0.43 -8.58
N SER A 29 -18.54 -0.75 -9.16
CA SER A 29 -19.57 -1.69 -8.71
C SER A 29 -19.13 -2.59 -7.56
N GLU A 30 -17.84 -2.62 -7.23
CA GLU A 30 -17.32 -3.41 -6.12
C GLU A 30 -17.52 -2.71 -4.78
N SER A 31 -17.98 -3.46 -3.79
CA SER A 31 -18.01 -2.99 -2.39
C SER A 31 -16.62 -3.16 -1.76
N LEU A 32 -16.19 -2.19 -0.98
CA LEU A 32 -14.91 -2.20 -0.29
C LEU A 32 -15.10 -2.20 1.24
N ILE A 33 -14.35 -3.04 1.92
CA ILE A 33 -14.12 -2.97 3.36
C ILE A 33 -12.66 -2.56 3.57
N TYR A 34 -12.46 -1.33 4.04
CA TYR A 34 -11.12 -0.84 4.40
C TYR A 34 -10.86 -1.03 5.88
N PHE A 35 -9.64 -1.45 6.23
CA PHE A 35 -9.17 -1.51 7.61
C PHE A 35 -7.82 -0.82 7.74
N GLY A 36 -7.77 0.25 8.53
CA GLY A 36 -6.53 0.95 8.92
C GLY A 36 -6.12 0.59 10.35
N ASP A 37 -4.91 0.03 10.53
CA ASP A 37 -4.43 -0.35 11.87
C ASP A 37 -3.76 0.82 12.60
N THR A 38 -4.53 1.87 12.81
CA THR A 38 -4.09 3.14 13.40
C THR A 38 -3.59 3.02 14.83
N ALA A 39 -4.04 2.00 15.60
CA ALA A 39 -3.54 1.73 16.95
C ALA A 39 -2.09 1.28 16.99
N HIS A 40 -1.55 0.78 15.88
CA HIS A 40 -0.20 0.24 15.81
C HIS A 40 0.73 0.98 14.84
N LEU A 41 0.38 2.20 14.45
CA LEU A 41 1.27 3.09 13.66
C LEU A 41 2.60 3.35 14.39
N PRO A 42 3.68 3.63 13.65
CA PRO A 42 3.93 3.27 12.27
C PRO A 42 4.46 1.83 12.16
N TYR A 43 4.13 1.10 11.08
CA TYR A 43 4.67 -0.23 10.84
C TYR A 43 6.16 -0.21 10.45
N GLY A 44 6.61 0.91 9.92
CA GLY A 44 7.99 1.07 9.42
C GLY A 44 9.10 0.93 10.46
N ASP A 45 8.77 0.95 11.75
CA ASP A 45 9.70 0.83 12.88
C ASP A 45 9.46 -0.46 13.71
N LYS A 46 8.59 -1.37 13.25
CA LYS A 46 8.26 -2.62 13.94
C LYS A 46 8.97 -3.84 13.33
N SER A 47 9.09 -4.90 14.12
CA SER A 47 9.65 -6.18 13.64
C SER A 47 8.72 -6.85 12.62
N LYS A 48 9.30 -7.66 11.74
CA LYS A 48 8.59 -8.42 10.71
C LYS A 48 7.54 -9.35 11.34
N GLU A 49 7.88 -10.02 12.44
CA GLU A 49 7.03 -10.96 13.15
C GLU A 49 5.77 -10.28 13.70
N LEU A 50 5.94 -9.12 14.33
CA LEU A 50 4.83 -8.36 14.89
C LEU A 50 3.88 -7.84 13.80
N ILE A 51 4.43 -7.34 12.70
CA ILE A 51 3.64 -6.89 11.54
C ILE A 51 2.88 -8.06 10.91
N ALA A 52 3.51 -9.24 10.82
CA ALA A 52 2.87 -10.43 10.29
C ALA A 52 1.69 -10.88 11.19
N GLU A 53 1.85 -10.82 12.51
CA GLU A 53 0.77 -11.10 13.47
C GLU A 53 -0.42 -10.15 13.26
N TYR A 54 -0.16 -8.85 13.14
CA TYR A 54 -1.22 -7.86 12.86
C TYR A 54 -1.93 -8.17 11.53
N ALA A 55 -1.17 -8.41 10.47
CA ALA A 55 -1.72 -8.69 9.15
C ALA A 55 -2.59 -9.96 9.14
N VAL A 56 -2.21 -11.02 9.87
CA VAL A 56 -3.00 -12.25 10.02
C VAL A 56 -4.33 -11.96 10.73
N ASN A 57 -4.32 -11.21 11.81
CA ASN A 57 -5.53 -10.90 12.57
C ASN A 57 -6.51 -10.02 11.77
N ILE A 58 -5.97 -9.02 11.06
CA ILE A 58 -6.78 -8.16 10.18
C ILE A 58 -7.37 -8.98 9.02
N THR A 59 -6.57 -9.84 8.40
CA THR A 59 -7.02 -10.71 7.30
C THR A 59 -8.13 -11.64 7.78
N ARG A 60 -8.00 -12.22 8.98
CA ARG A 60 -9.04 -13.05 9.59
C ARG A 60 -10.35 -12.28 9.78
N PHE A 61 -10.31 -11.07 10.35
CA PHE A 61 -11.46 -10.20 10.49
C PHE A 61 -12.15 -9.94 9.13
N LEU A 62 -11.38 -9.57 8.11
CA LEU A 62 -11.91 -9.30 6.78
C LEU A 62 -12.56 -10.53 6.14
N LEU A 63 -11.99 -11.71 6.34
CA LEU A 63 -12.51 -12.95 5.76
C LEU A 63 -13.65 -13.57 6.56
N GLU A 64 -13.51 -13.64 7.90
CA GLU A 64 -14.46 -14.38 8.74
C GLU A 64 -15.66 -13.53 9.16
N GLU A 65 -15.46 -12.25 9.48
CA GLU A 65 -16.54 -11.37 9.91
C GLU A 65 -17.15 -10.59 8.75
N LYS A 66 -16.29 -10.00 7.89
CA LYS A 66 -16.74 -9.17 6.76
C LYS A 66 -16.97 -9.96 5.47
N LYS A 67 -16.62 -11.25 5.43
CA LYS A 67 -16.85 -12.17 4.30
C LYS A 67 -16.28 -11.69 2.98
N CYS A 68 -15.14 -11.01 2.99
CA CYS A 68 -14.48 -10.50 1.80
C CYS A 68 -14.14 -11.63 0.80
N LYS A 69 -14.28 -11.36 -0.50
CA LYS A 69 -13.98 -12.28 -1.60
C LYS A 69 -12.54 -12.20 -2.10
N ALA A 70 -11.84 -11.11 -1.77
CA ALA A 70 -10.43 -10.87 -2.09
C ALA A 70 -9.82 -9.99 -0.99
N ILE A 71 -8.52 -10.12 -0.78
CA ILE A 71 -7.77 -9.30 0.18
C ILE A 71 -6.66 -8.54 -0.55
N VAL A 72 -6.57 -7.23 -0.29
CA VAL A 72 -5.49 -6.35 -0.79
C VAL A 72 -4.71 -5.83 0.40
N ILE A 73 -3.42 -6.17 0.45
CA ILE A 73 -2.46 -5.63 1.41
C ILE A 73 -1.93 -4.32 0.82
N ALA A 74 -2.55 -3.19 1.18
CA ALA A 74 -2.19 -1.88 0.62
C ALA A 74 -0.84 -1.36 1.15
N CYS A 75 -0.44 -1.75 2.37
CA CYS A 75 0.81 -1.35 3.00
C CYS A 75 2.01 -2.09 2.42
N ASN A 76 3.05 -1.34 1.98
CA ASN A 76 4.31 -1.95 1.52
C ASN A 76 5.01 -2.71 2.63
N THR A 77 5.06 -2.16 3.85
CA THR A 77 5.69 -2.79 5.00
C THR A 77 4.98 -4.10 5.39
N ALA A 78 3.64 -4.10 5.43
CA ALA A 78 2.86 -5.32 5.67
C ALA A 78 2.98 -6.32 4.52
N SER A 79 3.04 -5.86 3.27
CA SER A 79 3.29 -6.71 2.10
C SER A 79 4.63 -7.43 2.20
N ALA A 80 5.69 -6.70 2.57
CA ALA A 80 7.02 -7.28 2.74
C ALA A 80 7.08 -8.29 3.91
N ALA A 81 6.33 -8.04 4.99
CA ALA A 81 6.37 -8.87 6.19
C ALA A 81 5.48 -10.12 6.13
N ALA A 82 4.29 -10.02 5.53
CA ALA A 82 3.22 -10.99 5.73
C ALA A 82 2.68 -11.66 4.47
N TYR A 83 2.92 -11.09 3.28
CA TYR A 83 2.26 -11.55 2.06
C TYR A 83 2.44 -13.03 1.76
N GLU A 84 3.67 -13.55 1.82
CA GLU A 84 3.94 -14.94 1.46
C GLU A 84 3.17 -15.91 2.37
N ALA A 85 3.17 -15.65 3.68
CA ALA A 85 2.45 -16.47 4.66
C ALA A 85 0.93 -16.41 4.45
N LEU A 86 0.38 -15.21 4.20
CA LEU A 86 -1.05 -15.04 3.95
C LEU A 86 -1.48 -15.69 2.64
N ARG A 87 -0.70 -15.50 1.57
CA ARG A 87 -0.96 -16.14 0.28
C ARG A 87 -1.01 -17.66 0.42
N ASP A 88 -0.03 -18.24 1.10
CA ASP A 88 0.08 -19.71 1.24
C ASP A 88 -1.04 -20.27 2.14
N THR A 89 -1.42 -19.54 3.20
CA THR A 89 -2.54 -19.90 4.10
C THR A 89 -3.88 -19.92 3.36
N TYR A 90 -4.14 -18.95 2.48
CA TYR A 90 -5.44 -18.80 1.81
C TYR A 90 -5.43 -19.24 0.35
N LYS A 91 -4.36 -19.92 -0.09
CA LYS A 91 -4.22 -20.45 -1.45
C LYS A 91 -5.41 -21.30 -1.86
N GLY A 92 -6.02 -20.96 -3.00
CA GLY A 92 -7.18 -21.69 -3.55
C GLY A 92 -8.52 -21.38 -2.88
N SER A 93 -8.56 -20.52 -1.86
CA SER A 93 -9.81 -20.09 -1.21
C SER A 93 -10.17 -18.63 -1.49
N VAL A 94 -9.20 -17.72 -1.34
CA VAL A 94 -9.39 -16.28 -1.55
C VAL A 94 -8.11 -15.68 -2.14
N PRO A 95 -8.18 -14.90 -3.23
CA PRO A 95 -7.02 -14.20 -3.74
C PRO A 95 -6.51 -13.16 -2.73
N VAL A 96 -5.22 -13.25 -2.42
CA VAL A 96 -4.49 -12.27 -1.61
C VAL A 96 -3.51 -11.54 -2.53
N ILE A 97 -3.63 -10.22 -2.60
CA ILE A 97 -2.85 -9.34 -3.46
C ILE A 97 -2.01 -8.42 -2.58
N ASN A 98 -0.73 -8.27 -2.89
CA ASN A 98 0.16 -7.29 -2.26
C ASN A 98 0.44 -6.11 -3.22
N VAL A 99 1.04 -5.04 -2.72
CA VAL A 99 1.40 -3.88 -3.54
C VAL A 99 2.77 -4.01 -4.20
N ILE A 100 3.60 -4.97 -3.80
CA ILE A 100 4.99 -5.14 -4.27
C ILE A 100 5.03 -5.87 -5.62
N ASP A 101 4.39 -7.04 -5.72
CA ASP A 101 4.47 -7.87 -6.93
C ASP A 101 3.95 -7.18 -8.19
N PRO A 102 2.77 -6.49 -8.16
CA PRO A 102 2.32 -5.72 -9.30
C PRO A 102 3.28 -4.60 -9.68
N MET A 103 3.92 -3.95 -8.69
CA MET A 103 4.90 -2.90 -8.92
C MET A 103 6.18 -3.44 -9.59
N ILE A 104 6.67 -4.60 -9.14
CA ILE A 104 7.79 -5.29 -9.80
C ILE A 104 7.44 -5.60 -11.25
N GLU A 105 6.24 -6.13 -11.52
CA GLU A 105 5.76 -6.43 -12.89
C GLU A 105 5.73 -5.17 -13.76
N GLU A 106 5.23 -4.07 -13.25
CA GLU A 106 5.15 -2.78 -13.98
C GLU A 106 6.54 -2.24 -14.35
N VAL A 107 7.48 -2.25 -13.40
CA VAL A 107 8.86 -1.78 -13.65
C VAL A 107 9.58 -2.69 -14.65
N ILE A 108 9.44 -4.00 -14.53
CA ILE A 108 10.11 -4.96 -15.44
C ILE A 108 9.57 -4.85 -16.87
N ALA A 109 8.28 -4.58 -17.02
CA ALA A 109 7.64 -4.43 -18.33
C ALA A 109 8.13 -3.18 -19.10
N ASP A 110 8.70 -2.23 -18.40
CA ASP A 110 9.25 -1.02 -19.01
C ASP A 110 10.68 -1.26 -19.48
N ALA A 111 10.88 -1.23 -20.82
CA ALA A 111 12.17 -1.50 -21.44
C ALA A 111 13.18 -0.34 -21.28
N ASP A 112 12.68 0.87 -20.99
CA ASP A 112 13.51 2.05 -20.84
C ASP A 112 14.16 2.13 -19.45
N ILE A 113 13.66 1.34 -18.48
CA ILE A 113 14.19 1.29 -17.12
C ILE A 113 15.37 0.31 -17.03
N LYS A 114 16.56 0.84 -16.84
CA LYS A 114 17.82 0.12 -16.61
C LYS A 114 18.32 0.28 -15.19
N LYS A 115 18.07 1.43 -14.57
CA LYS A 115 18.42 1.73 -13.19
C LYS A 115 17.20 2.23 -12.43
N ILE A 116 16.80 1.51 -11.38
CA ILE A 116 15.63 1.82 -10.56
C ILE A 116 16.01 2.19 -9.14
N GLY A 117 15.51 3.31 -8.65
CA GLY A 117 15.56 3.69 -7.24
C GLY A 117 14.27 3.32 -6.52
N ILE A 118 14.37 3.04 -5.22
CA ILE A 118 13.21 2.84 -4.35
C ILE A 118 13.36 3.70 -3.11
N ILE A 119 12.32 4.43 -2.75
CA ILE A 119 12.18 5.07 -1.45
C ILE A 119 11.08 4.37 -0.65
N ALA A 120 11.37 4.04 0.62
CA ALA A 120 10.49 3.23 1.47
C ALA A 120 10.73 3.46 2.96
N THR A 121 9.95 2.81 3.81
CA THR A 121 10.20 2.72 5.25
C THR A 121 11.46 1.87 5.53
N LYS A 122 12.05 2.04 6.74
CA LYS A 122 13.20 1.24 7.18
C LYS A 122 12.95 -0.26 7.06
N THR A 123 11.81 -0.73 7.58
CA THR A 123 11.46 -2.16 7.56
C THR A 123 11.28 -2.69 6.14
N THR A 124 10.68 -1.93 5.23
CA THR A 124 10.55 -2.32 3.82
C THR A 124 11.92 -2.46 3.15
N VAL A 125 12.83 -1.49 3.35
CA VAL A 125 14.19 -1.57 2.80
C VAL A 125 14.97 -2.73 3.41
N ALA A 126 14.95 -2.86 4.74
CA ALA A 126 15.65 -3.92 5.46
C ALA A 126 15.17 -5.34 5.11
N SER A 127 13.92 -5.50 4.66
CA SER A 127 13.38 -6.79 4.21
C SER A 127 14.08 -7.35 2.97
N GLY A 128 14.70 -6.50 2.15
CA GLY A 128 15.33 -6.89 0.88
C GLY A 128 14.37 -7.37 -0.20
N VAL A 129 13.06 -7.38 0.02
CA VAL A 129 12.06 -8.03 -0.85
C VAL A 129 12.06 -7.48 -2.29
N TYR A 130 12.22 -6.17 -2.47
CA TYR A 130 12.31 -5.56 -3.78
C TYR A 130 13.58 -5.98 -4.51
N GLN A 131 14.73 -5.93 -3.81
CA GLN A 131 16.02 -6.34 -4.36
C GLN A 131 16.00 -7.80 -4.80
N GLU A 132 15.52 -8.69 -3.95
CA GLU A 132 15.41 -10.13 -4.27
C GLU A 132 14.53 -10.38 -5.50
N LYS A 133 13.35 -9.74 -5.54
CA LYS A 133 12.40 -9.94 -6.64
C LYS A 133 12.92 -9.37 -7.97
N PHE A 134 13.57 -8.21 -7.96
CA PHE A 134 14.21 -7.66 -9.16
C PHE A 134 15.38 -8.53 -9.61
N ALA A 135 16.30 -8.89 -8.72
CA ALA A 135 17.45 -9.73 -9.06
C ALA A 135 17.04 -11.07 -9.68
N ARG A 136 15.93 -11.66 -9.22
CA ARG A 136 15.40 -12.91 -9.75
C ARG A 136 14.74 -12.75 -11.13
N ARG A 137 14.08 -11.62 -11.41
CA ARG A 137 13.22 -11.46 -12.60
C ARG A 137 13.82 -10.61 -13.71
N LYS A 138 14.76 -9.70 -13.39
CA LYS A 138 15.48 -8.82 -14.31
C LYS A 138 16.89 -8.57 -13.75
N PRO A 139 17.79 -9.59 -13.79
CA PRO A 139 19.13 -9.52 -13.16
C PRO A 139 20.01 -8.38 -13.64
N GLU A 140 19.78 -7.89 -14.86
CA GLU A 140 20.49 -6.76 -15.45
C GLU A 140 20.03 -5.38 -14.96
N LEU A 141 18.95 -5.32 -14.19
CA LEU A 141 18.41 -4.07 -13.65
C LEU A 141 19.28 -3.59 -12.49
N GLU A 142 19.89 -2.42 -12.64
CA GLU A 142 20.56 -1.76 -11.52
C GLU A 142 19.53 -1.29 -10.49
N PHE A 143 19.77 -1.60 -9.22
CA PHE A 143 18.84 -1.38 -8.13
C PHE A 143 19.49 -0.60 -6.98
N SER A 144 18.76 0.38 -6.47
CA SER A 144 19.09 1.10 -5.24
C SER A 144 17.86 1.29 -4.38
N ALA A 145 18.01 1.13 -3.06
CA ALA A 145 16.92 1.36 -2.11
C ALA A 145 17.37 2.32 -1.00
N LEU A 146 16.55 3.30 -0.70
CA LEU A 146 16.78 4.29 0.33
C LEU A 146 15.63 4.27 1.35
N ALA A 147 15.99 4.13 2.62
CA ALA A 147 15.03 4.32 3.71
C ALA A 147 14.79 5.80 3.95
N THR A 148 13.51 6.21 3.96
CA THR A 148 13.09 7.61 4.12
C THR A 148 12.11 7.75 5.30
N PRO A 149 12.59 7.52 6.55
CA PRO A 149 11.72 7.36 7.72
C PRO A 149 10.86 8.58 8.07
N LEU A 150 11.28 9.78 7.69
CA LEU A 150 10.54 11.01 8.02
C LEU A 150 9.37 11.28 7.07
N LEU A 151 9.37 10.73 5.84
CA LEU A 151 8.40 11.15 4.82
C LEU A 151 6.96 10.78 5.17
N ALA A 152 6.70 9.58 5.71
CA ALA A 152 5.33 9.17 6.04
C ALA A 152 4.74 10.08 7.13
N SER A 153 5.45 10.27 8.23
CA SER A 153 5.00 11.14 9.33
C SER A 153 4.86 12.60 8.91
N MET A 154 5.80 13.11 8.10
CA MET A 154 5.71 14.45 7.52
C MET A 154 4.40 14.66 6.74
N ILE A 155 4.03 13.67 5.93
CA ILE A 155 2.80 13.71 5.12
C ILE A 155 1.56 13.61 6.00
N GLU A 156 1.54 12.72 7.00
CA GLU A 156 0.42 12.55 7.94
C GLU A 156 0.13 13.83 8.73
N GLU A 157 1.18 14.54 9.12
CA GLU A 157 1.08 15.83 9.83
C GLU A 157 0.78 17.02 8.88
N GLY A 158 0.62 16.78 7.57
CA GLY A 158 0.27 17.81 6.60
C GLY A 158 1.44 18.71 6.16
N PHE A 159 2.68 18.35 6.50
CA PHE A 159 3.89 19.10 6.08
C PHE A 159 4.32 18.65 4.68
N TYR A 160 3.55 19.01 3.66
CA TYR A 160 3.90 18.77 2.26
C TYR A 160 3.53 20.00 1.41
N ASN A 161 4.15 20.16 0.23
CA ASN A 161 4.07 21.34 -0.63
C ASN A 161 4.48 22.64 0.11
N ASN A 162 5.55 22.58 0.88
CA ASN A 162 6.10 23.71 1.62
C ASN A 162 7.63 23.57 1.77
N THR A 163 8.27 24.59 2.34
CA THR A 163 9.74 24.62 2.50
C THR A 163 10.29 23.50 3.39
N ILE A 164 9.49 22.95 4.32
CA ILE A 164 9.90 21.84 5.18
C ILE A 164 9.97 20.55 4.35
N SER A 165 8.93 20.26 3.60
CA SER A 165 8.94 19.08 2.70
C SER A 165 10.02 19.17 1.64
N GLU A 166 10.25 20.34 1.06
CA GLU A 166 11.33 20.55 0.10
C GLU A 166 12.72 20.25 0.71
N ALA A 167 12.99 20.73 1.93
CA ALA A 167 14.26 20.46 2.60
C ALA A 167 14.47 18.98 2.89
N ILE A 168 13.44 18.28 3.40
CA ILE A 168 13.51 16.84 3.69
C ILE A 168 13.64 16.03 2.39
N LEU A 169 12.91 16.38 1.34
CA LEU A 169 13.01 15.71 0.05
C LEU A 169 14.40 15.92 -0.58
N ASN A 170 14.94 17.13 -0.54
CA ASN A 170 16.29 17.41 -1.03
C ASN A 170 17.33 16.56 -0.31
N GLU A 171 17.25 16.43 1.02
CA GLU A 171 18.16 15.58 1.78
C GLU A 171 18.12 14.11 1.34
N TYR A 172 16.92 13.55 1.17
CA TYR A 172 16.79 12.16 0.76
C TYR A 172 17.10 11.94 -0.72
N LEU A 173 16.56 12.76 -1.61
CA LEU A 173 16.66 12.53 -3.05
C LEU A 173 18.04 12.87 -3.64
N SER A 174 18.85 13.66 -2.93
CA SER A 174 20.27 13.91 -3.27
C SER A 174 21.20 12.76 -2.88
N ASN A 175 20.67 11.64 -2.37
CA ASN A 175 21.50 10.49 -2.03
C ASN A 175 22.19 9.92 -3.28
N PRO A 176 23.53 9.65 -3.24
CA PRO A 176 24.25 9.11 -4.40
C PRO A 176 23.66 7.81 -4.97
N GLY A 177 22.98 6.99 -4.16
CA GLY A 177 22.28 5.80 -4.63
C GLY A 177 21.14 6.10 -5.60
N LEU A 178 20.60 7.31 -5.60
CA LEU A 178 19.51 7.75 -6.48
C LEU A 178 20.01 8.61 -7.67
N GLU A 179 21.32 8.72 -7.85
CA GLU A 179 21.87 9.42 -9.00
C GLU A 179 21.68 8.61 -10.29
N ASN A 180 21.33 9.31 -11.37
CA ASN A 180 21.15 8.73 -12.70
C ASN A 180 20.19 7.53 -12.77
N ILE A 181 19.16 7.51 -11.93
CA ILE A 181 18.08 6.53 -12.03
C ILE A 181 17.15 6.89 -13.19
N ASP A 182 16.62 5.86 -13.88
CA ASP A 182 15.61 6.04 -14.93
C ASP A 182 14.21 6.08 -14.32
N GLY A 183 14.01 5.39 -13.19
CA GLY A 183 12.74 5.32 -12.48
C GLY A 183 12.90 5.33 -10.97
N LEU A 184 11.83 5.78 -10.29
CA LEU A 184 11.73 5.79 -8.83
C LEU A 184 10.42 5.15 -8.40
N VAL A 185 10.49 4.10 -7.56
CA VAL A 185 9.33 3.48 -6.95
C VAL A 185 9.01 4.15 -5.62
N LEU A 186 7.78 4.62 -5.48
CA LEU A 186 7.21 5.12 -4.23
C LEU A 186 6.67 3.94 -3.40
N ALA A 187 7.56 3.30 -2.64
CA ALA A 187 7.22 2.08 -1.88
C ALA A 187 6.65 2.39 -0.48
N CYS A 188 5.74 3.35 -0.42
CA CYS A 188 4.90 3.68 0.73
C CYS A 188 3.60 4.31 0.25
N THR A 189 2.49 3.95 0.89
CA THR A 189 1.14 4.41 0.54
C THR A 189 0.92 5.92 0.69
N HIS A 190 1.77 6.59 1.45
CA HIS A 190 1.73 8.05 1.65
C HIS A 190 2.40 8.83 0.52
N TYR A 191 3.45 8.27 -0.10
CA TYR A 191 4.32 9.00 -1.02
C TYR A 191 3.66 9.48 -2.33
N PRO A 192 2.57 8.88 -2.84
CA PRO A 192 1.82 9.47 -3.96
C PRO A 192 1.37 10.91 -3.74
N LEU A 193 1.19 11.35 -2.47
CA LEU A 193 0.79 12.73 -2.14
C LEU A 193 1.88 13.77 -2.42
N ILE A 194 3.14 13.35 -2.35
CA ILE A 194 4.32 14.20 -2.64
C ILE A 194 4.94 13.88 -4.01
N LYS A 195 4.24 13.12 -4.86
CA LYS A 195 4.74 12.74 -6.19
C LYS A 195 5.14 13.93 -7.05
N LYS A 196 4.38 15.03 -6.97
CA LYS A 196 4.68 16.26 -7.74
C LYS A 196 5.97 16.93 -7.30
N GLU A 197 6.24 16.97 -5.98
CA GLU A 197 7.49 17.51 -5.43
C GLU A 197 8.68 16.65 -5.82
N ILE A 198 8.52 15.32 -5.77
CA ILE A 198 9.55 14.36 -6.23
C ILE A 198 9.83 14.53 -7.72
N ASP A 199 8.77 14.62 -8.54
CA ASP A 199 8.91 14.84 -9.99
C ASP A 199 9.61 16.17 -10.30
N ALA A 200 9.27 17.24 -9.57
CA ALA A 200 9.91 18.54 -9.68
C ALA A 200 11.41 18.47 -9.31
N PHE A 201 11.79 17.75 -8.26
CA PHE A 201 13.21 17.52 -7.90
C PHE A 201 14.00 16.88 -9.03
N PHE A 202 13.45 15.88 -9.68
CA PHE A 202 14.10 15.20 -10.81
C PHE A 202 13.87 15.91 -12.15
N HIS A 203 13.21 17.07 -12.17
CA HIS A 203 12.91 17.85 -13.38
C HIS A 203 12.19 17.05 -14.48
N GLY A 204 11.32 16.13 -14.09
CA GLY A 204 10.56 15.26 -14.99
C GLY A 204 11.41 14.21 -15.74
N ARG A 205 12.69 14.04 -15.39
CA ARG A 205 13.61 13.09 -16.06
C ARG A 205 13.49 11.65 -15.55
N VAL A 206 12.93 11.46 -14.35
CA VAL A 206 12.80 10.16 -13.70
C VAL A 206 11.33 9.72 -13.74
N LYS A 207 11.07 8.53 -14.23
CA LYS A 207 9.72 7.99 -14.24
C LYS A 207 9.29 7.57 -12.82
N ILE A 208 8.22 8.19 -12.31
CA ILE A 208 7.75 7.92 -10.95
C ILE A 208 6.67 6.83 -10.97
N PHE A 209 6.96 5.72 -10.30
CA PHE A 209 6.05 4.58 -10.14
C PHE A 209 5.36 4.64 -8.78
N ASP A 210 4.01 4.63 -8.77
CA ASP A 210 3.22 4.48 -7.56
C ASP A 210 2.28 3.28 -7.65
N SER A 211 1.99 2.65 -6.49
CA SER A 211 1.31 1.36 -6.47
C SER A 211 -0.21 1.42 -6.65
N ALA A 212 -0.84 2.58 -6.47
CA ALA A 212 -2.30 2.64 -6.36
C ALA A 212 -3.01 2.12 -7.63
N GLU A 213 -2.69 2.70 -8.79
CA GLU A 213 -3.29 2.29 -10.07
C GLU A 213 -2.86 0.89 -10.52
N VAL A 214 -1.59 0.56 -10.29
CA VAL A 214 -1.01 -0.72 -10.69
C VAL A 214 -1.72 -1.87 -9.95
N VAL A 215 -1.91 -1.71 -8.64
CA VAL A 215 -2.62 -2.69 -7.80
C VAL A 215 -4.09 -2.81 -8.20
N ALA A 216 -4.77 -1.69 -8.47
CA ALA A 216 -6.16 -1.71 -8.91
C ALA A 216 -6.33 -2.48 -10.23
N ARG A 217 -5.43 -2.28 -11.24
CA ARG A 217 -5.44 -3.04 -12.50
C ARG A 217 -5.17 -4.53 -12.26
N LYS A 218 -4.20 -4.87 -11.39
CA LYS A 218 -3.88 -6.26 -11.03
C LYS A 218 -5.07 -6.96 -10.39
N LEU A 219 -5.70 -6.31 -9.42
CA LEU A 219 -6.90 -6.82 -8.76
C LEU A 219 -8.02 -7.07 -9.77
N LYS A 220 -8.30 -6.11 -10.66
CA LYS A 220 -9.31 -6.27 -11.72
C LYS A 220 -9.06 -7.53 -12.55
N GLY A 221 -7.84 -7.71 -13.05
CA GLY A 221 -7.48 -8.88 -13.85
C GLY A 221 -7.63 -10.20 -13.11
N ILE A 222 -7.37 -10.23 -11.79
CA ILE A 222 -7.58 -11.43 -10.96
C ILE A 222 -9.07 -11.72 -10.79
N LEU A 223 -9.88 -10.68 -10.48
CA LEU A 223 -11.32 -10.85 -10.32
C LEU A 223 -12.01 -11.31 -11.62
N GLU A 224 -11.56 -10.78 -12.77
CA GLU A 224 -12.02 -11.23 -14.09
C GLU A 224 -11.67 -12.70 -14.35
N LYS A 225 -10.41 -13.07 -14.16
CA LYS A 225 -9.91 -14.43 -14.38
C LYS A 225 -10.62 -15.48 -13.51
N GLU A 226 -10.92 -15.12 -12.25
CA GLU A 226 -11.57 -16.01 -11.29
C GLU A 226 -13.10 -15.89 -11.31
N SER A 227 -13.67 -15.10 -12.21
CA SER A 227 -15.12 -14.85 -12.32
C SER A 227 -15.71 -14.32 -11.01
N LEU A 228 -14.97 -13.45 -10.33
CA LEU A 228 -15.34 -12.86 -9.04
C LEU A 228 -15.87 -11.41 -9.14
N LEU A 229 -15.97 -10.85 -10.35
CA LEU A 229 -16.53 -9.49 -10.51
C LEU A 229 -17.97 -9.41 -9.98
N CYS A 230 -18.27 -8.30 -9.31
CA CYS A 230 -19.61 -8.00 -8.82
C CYS A 230 -20.60 -7.89 -10.00
N THR A 231 -21.79 -8.45 -9.85
CA THR A 231 -22.88 -8.36 -10.82
C THR A 231 -23.94 -7.34 -10.43
N SER A 232 -23.86 -6.81 -9.19
CA SER A 232 -24.75 -5.78 -8.67
C SER A 232 -24.36 -4.39 -9.14
N SER A 233 -25.32 -3.48 -9.23
CA SER A 233 -25.07 -2.05 -9.50
C SER A 233 -24.90 -1.20 -8.24
N VAL A 234 -25.05 -1.80 -7.05
CA VAL A 234 -25.01 -1.08 -5.76
C VAL A 234 -23.76 -1.51 -5.00
N SER A 235 -22.81 -0.59 -4.85
CA SER A 235 -21.65 -0.79 -3.99
C SER A 235 -21.86 -0.13 -2.61
N LYS A 236 -21.39 -0.80 -1.56
CA LYS A 236 -21.38 -0.27 -0.19
C LYS A 236 -19.93 -0.32 0.32
N ASN A 237 -19.39 0.84 0.70
CA ASN A 237 -18.04 0.91 1.26
C ASN A 237 -18.13 1.14 2.77
N GLU A 238 -17.30 0.40 3.52
CA GLU A 238 -17.16 0.56 4.97
C GLU A 238 -15.67 0.78 5.29
N PHE A 239 -15.39 1.70 6.24
CA PHE A 239 -14.02 2.09 6.57
C PHE A 239 -13.81 1.96 8.08
N PHE A 240 -12.96 1.03 8.47
CA PHE A 240 -12.65 0.72 9.87
C PHE A 240 -11.24 1.19 10.23
N VAL A 241 -11.09 1.61 11.48
CA VAL A 241 -9.79 1.90 12.10
C VAL A 241 -9.71 1.23 13.47
N SER A 242 -8.50 0.79 13.85
CA SER A 242 -8.28 0.14 15.16
C SER A 242 -8.17 1.12 16.32
N ASP A 243 -7.84 2.38 16.04
CA ASP A 243 -7.93 3.53 16.94
C ASP A 243 -8.46 4.74 16.16
N TYR A 244 -9.35 5.52 16.77
CA TYR A 244 -10.03 6.63 16.12
C TYR A 244 -9.63 7.96 16.72
N THR A 245 -9.25 8.90 15.85
CA THR A 245 -9.16 10.31 16.19
C THR A 245 -9.85 11.16 15.13
N ARG A 246 -10.35 12.34 15.53
CA ARG A 246 -10.90 13.31 14.56
C ARG A 246 -9.87 13.76 13.53
N ALA A 247 -8.60 13.78 13.89
CA ALA A 247 -7.51 14.11 12.98
C ALA A 247 -7.37 13.05 11.88
N PHE A 248 -7.46 11.75 12.21
CA PHE A 248 -7.47 10.69 11.21
C PHE A 248 -8.63 10.81 10.24
N GLU A 249 -9.85 11.07 10.74
CA GLU A 249 -11.01 11.24 9.87
C GLU A 249 -10.86 12.47 8.94
N ALA A 250 -10.38 13.58 9.46
CA ALA A 250 -10.12 14.77 8.65
C ALA A 250 -9.05 14.50 7.56
N ALA A 251 -7.99 13.75 7.90
CA ALA A 251 -6.93 13.39 6.97
C ALA A 251 -7.41 12.46 5.83
N THR A 252 -8.50 11.72 6.01
CA THR A 252 -9.03 10.82 4.94
C THR A 252 -9.37 11.56 3.65
N LYS A 253 -9.77 12.83 3.73
CA LYS A 253 -10.03 13.67 2.55
C LYS A 253 -8.82 13.82 1.64
N ILE A 254 -7.61 13.84 2.22
CA ILE A 254 -6.35 13.98 1.49
C ILE A 254 -6.12 12.74 0.63
N PHE A 255 -6.34 11.55 1.21
CA PHE A 255 -6.03 10.27 0.57
C PHE A 255 -7.14 9.77 -0.34
N PHE A 256 -8.40 9.92 0.09
CA PHE A 256 -9.56 9.37 -0.64
C PHE A 256 -10.28 10.38 -1.54
N LYS A 257 -9.92 11.68 -1.45
CA LYS A 257 -10.52 12.82 -2.18
C LYS A 257 -12.03 12.99 -1.95
N LYS A 258 -12.59 12.35 -0.95
CA LYS A 258 -13.98 12.46 -0.48
C LYS A 258 -13.98 12.38 1.04
N GLU A 259 -15.00 12.93 1.64
CA GLU A 259 -15.27 12.71 3.05
C GLU A 259 -15.76 11.27 3.25
N ILE A 260 -15.12 10.54 4.13
CA ILE A 260 -15.51 9.18 4.52
C ILE A 260 -15.67 9.15 6.03
N HIS A 261 -16.61 8.35 6.48
CA HIS A 261 -16.80 8.09 7.90
C HIS A 261 -15.98 6.90 8.33
N LEU A 262 -15.15 7.07 9.37
CA LEU A 262 -14.35 6.01 9.96
C LEU A 262 -15.07 5.40 11.17
N GLU A 263 -15.21 4.08 11.17
CA GLU A 263 -15.78 3.33 12.27
C GLU A 263 -14.67 2.70 13.13
N LEU A 264 -14.75 2.89 14.45
CA LEU A 264 -13.82 2.24 15.38
C LEU A 264 -14.09 0.73 15.45
N CYS A 265 -13.10 -0.06 15.07
CA CYS A 265 -13.14 -1.52 15.22
C CYS A 265 -12.16 -1.97 16.31
N ARG A 266 -12.69 -2.52 17.40
CA ARG A 266 -11.88 -2.96 18.57
C ARG A 266 -11.28 -4.35 18.38
N LEU A 267 -10.63 -4.57 17.26
CA LEU A 267 -10.03 -5.86 16.89
C LEU A 267 -9.05 -6.40 17.96
N TRP A 268 -8.35 -5.53 18.67
CA TRP A 268 -7.27 -5.89 19.58
C TRP A 268 -7.69 -6.10 21.05
N LEU A 269 -8.93 -5.76 21.42
CA LEU A 269 -9.40 -5.88 22.82
C LEU A 269 -9.72 -7.31 23.25
N GLY A 270 -9.84 -8.25 22.30
CA GLY A 270 -10.11 -9.67 22.58
C GLY A 270 -8.86 -10.56 22.71
N SER A 271 -7.69 -10.11 22.25
CA SER A 271 -6.46 -10.92 22.18
C SER A 271 -5.60 -10.90 23.45
N ARG A 272 -5.94 -10.10 24.47
CA ARG A 272 -5.21 -10.05 25.76
C ARG A 272 -5.63 -11.12 26.77
N ARG A 273 -6.42 -12.12 26.37
CA ARG A 273 -6.75 -13.26 27.24
C ARG A 273 -6.37 -14.56 26.55
N ARG A 274 -5.04 -14.87 26.58
CA ARG A 274 -4.54 -16.25 26.69
C ARG A 274 -3.08 -16.21 27.11
#